data_111a754332d1e4e79c4f10b22daa9d9e
#
_entry.id   111a754332d1e4e79c4f10b22daa9d9e
#
_cell.length_a   1.000
_cell.length_b   1.000
_cell.length_c   1.000
_cell.angle_alpha   90.00
_cell.angle_beta   90.00
_cell.angle_gamma   90.00
#
_symmetry.space_group_name_H-M   'P 1'
#
loop_
_entity.id
_entity.type
_entity.pdbx_description
1 polymer ?
#
loop_
_entity_poly.entity_id
_entity_poly.type
_entity_poly.pdbx_seq_one_letter_code
_entity_poly.pdbx_strand_id
1 'polypeptide(L)'
;MYSDMYREVQGFAELEGHQEADMAVVVIMSHGRHGLVAACDGREIETEWILCQFNNQGCPGLRGKPKFFIFQACRGDDMDFGAPGASLLPTIDFDKYEGPRDNTDARSVNPVLSPPVYKDVSWEDMIVAYSTLPGYVANRDKYRGTWFTESLCRVFMDHAAEMEIRELLDKVGETLKNFESEFGTKQSFAYEVRHFYKKLYFNP
;
A
#
# COMPACT_ATOMS: atom_id res chain seq x y z
N MET A 1 -1.20 21.22 -9.34
CA MET A 1 -2.57 20.99 -9.87
C MET A 1 -2.75 19.50 -10.18
N TYR A 2 -3.99 19.06 -10.40
CA TYR A 2 -4.29 17.66 -10.78
C TYR A 2 -3.46 17.19 -12.00
N SER A 3 -3.39 18.00 -13.05
CA SER A 3 -2.55 17.75 -14.23
C SER A 3 -1.05 17.60 -13.89
N ASP A 4 -0.58 18.30 -12.87
CA ASP A 4 0.83 18.21 -12.47
C ASP A 4 1.12 16.88 -11.77
N MET A 5 0.24 16.42 -10.89
CA MET A 5 0.41 15.13 -10.23
C MET A 5 0.38 13.96 -11.24
N TYR A 6 -0.52 14.02 -12.23
CA TYR A 6 -0.54 13.04 -13.33
C TYR A 6 0.78 13.04 -14.09
N ARG A 7 1.24 14.22 -14.49
CA ARG A 7 2.49 14.38 -15.25
C ARG A 7 3.70 13.89 -14.45
N GLU A 8 3.79 14.23 -13.18
CA GLU A 8 4.91 13.80 -12.33
C GLU A 8 4.93 12.27 -12.13
N VAL A 9 3.76 11.64 -11.91
CA VAL A 9 3.66 10.19 -11.77
C VAL A 9 4.05 9.50 -13.09
N GLN A 10 3.53 9.95 -14.21
CA GLN A 10 3.89 9.41 -15.54
C GLN A 10 5.35 9.66 -15.87
N GLY A 11 5.83 10.89 -15.68
CA GLY A 11 7.22 11.23 -15.92
C GLY A 11 8.19 10.41 -15.09
N PHE A 12 7.84 10.11 -13.82
CA PHE A 12 8.67 9.22 -13.02
C PHE A 12 8.63 7.79 -13.54
N ALA A 13 7.46 7.27 -13.95
CA ALA A 13 7.35 5.92 -14.50
C ALA A 13 8.12 5.73 -15.84
N GLU A 14 8.29 6.81 -16.61
CA GLU A 14 8.97 6.83 -17.92
C GLU A 14 10.49 7.08 -17.82
N LEU A 15 11.05 7.24 -16.61
CA LEU A 15 12.48 7.51 -16.47
C LEU A 15 13.34 6.35 -17.00
N GLU A 16 14.29 6.66 -17.88
CA GLU A 16 15.27 5.70 -18.38
C GLU A 16 16.12 5.09 -17.26
N GLY A 17 16.38 5.86 -16.20
CA GLY A 17 17.13 5.41 -15.02
C GLY A 17 16.55 4.19 -14.30
N HIS A 18 15.29 3.85 -14.56
CA HIS A 18 14.70 2.61 -14.03
C HIS A 18 15.36 1.33 -14.53
N GLN A 19 16.04 1.38 -15.69
CA GLN A 19 16.79 0.23 -16.19
C GLN A 19 17.99 -0.09 -15.31
N GLU A 20 18.62 0.92 -14.73
CA GLU A 20 19.81 0.80 -13.86
C GLU A 20 19.46 0.69 -12.36
N ALA A 21 18.24 1.06 -11.99
CA ALA A 21 17.80 1.01 -10.59
C ALA A 21 17.48 -0.41 -10.14
N ASP A 22 17.78 -0.74 -8.88
CA ASP A 22 17.46 -2.03 -8.27
C ASP A 22 16.01 -2.12 -7.79
N MET A 23 15.40 -0.97 -7.48
CA MET A 23 14.01 -0.86 -7.02
C MET A 23 13.47 0.55 -7.26
N ALA A 24 12.15 0.70 -7.13
CA ALA A 24 11.51 2.01 -7.04
C ALA A 24 10.74 2.16 -5.73
N VAL A 25 10.83 3.35 -5.13
CA VAL A 25 10.00 3.74 -3.98
C VAL A 25 9.18 4.95 -4.36
N VAL A 26 7.85 4.85 -4.21
CA VAL A 26 6.90 5.94 -4.53
C VAL A 26 6.15 6.31 -3.26
N VAL A 27 6.30 7.55 -2.82
CA VAL A 27 5.64 8.07 -1.63
C VAL A 27 4.65 9.16 -2.04
N ILE A 28 3.38 8.93 -1.73
CA ILE A 28 2.29 9.90 -1.97
C ILE A 28 1.76 10.35 -0.60
N MET A 29 1.87 11.65 -0.35
CA MET A 29 1.40 12.27 0.89
C MET A 29 0.38 13.35 0.55
N SER A 30 -0.88 13.14 0.91
CA SER A 30 -1.96 14.07 0.60
C SER A 30 -3.19 13.84 1.48
N HIS A 31 -4.22 14.64 1.25
CA HIS A 31 -5.59 14.25 1.62
C HIS A 31 -6.07 13.12 0.71
N GLY A 32 -7.07 12.36 1.18
CA GLY A 32 -7.65 11.30 0.38
C GLY A 32 -8.86 10.68 1.04
N ARG A 33 -9.44 9.74 0.32
CA ARG A 33 -10.50 8.84 0.78
C ARG A 33 -10.27 7.46 0.17
N HIS A 34 -11.14 6.52 0.44
CA HIS A 34 -10.94 5.14 -0.04
C HIS A 34 -10.65 5.06 -1.55
N GLY A 35 -9.47 4.58 -1.90
CA GLY A 35 -9.03 4.42 -3.28
C GLY A 35 -8.61 5.70 -4.01
N LEU A 36 -8.62 6.87 -3.34
CA LEU A 36 -8.39 8.16 -3.96
C LEU A 36 -7.41 9.01 -3.15
N VAL A 37 -6.58 9.78 -3.85
CA VAL A 37 -5.71 10.82 -3.27
C VAL A 37 -6.01 12.15 -3.93
N ALA A 38 -6.03 13.23 -3.13
CA ALA A 38 -6.37 14.55 -3.60
C ALA A 38 -5.15 15.28 -4.16
N ALA A 39 -5.30 15.92 -5.31
CA ALA A 39 -4.35 16.93 -5.80
C ALA A 39 -4.58 18.28 -5.10
N CYS A 40 -3.63 19.22 -5.24
CA CYS A 40 -3.70 20.52 -4.57
C CYS A 40 -4.86 21.42 -5.00
N ASP A 41 -5.54 21.10 -6.10
CA ASP A 41 -6.75 21.77 -6.58
C ASP A 41 -8.06 21.06 -6.17
N GLY A 42 -7.96 20.06 -5.27
CA GLY A 42 -9.08 19.32 -4.72
C GLY A 42 -9.62 18.21 -5.64
N ARG A 43 -9.11 18.06 -6.86
CA ARG A 43 -9.44 16.92 -7.71
C ARG A 43 -8.72 15.67 -7.22
N GLU A 44 -9.32 14.52 -7.45
CA GLU A 44 -8.85 13.25 -6.92
C GLU A 44 -8.28 12.34 -8.01
N ILE A 45 -7.29 11.55 -7.64
CA ILE A 45 -6.62 10.56 -8.50
C ILE A 45 -6.80 9.19 -7.85
N GLU A 46 -7.15 8.20 -8.64
CA GLU A 46 -7.26 6.82 -8.19
C GLU A 46 -5.87 6.27 -7.83
N THR A 47 -5.76 5.70 -6.63
CA THR A 47 -4.51 5.04 -6.22
C THR A 47 -4.15 3.89 -7.16
N GLU A 48 -5.16 3.18 -7.66
CA GLU A 48 -4.97 2.09 -8.62
C GLU A 48 -4.41 2.59 -9.97
N TRP A 49 -4.83 3.78 -10.41
CA TRP A 49 -4.24 4.40 -11.60
C TRP A 49 -2.75 4.69 -11.39
N ILE A 50 -2.37 5.20 -10.22
CA ILE A 50 -0.96 5.46 -9.88
C ILE A 50 -0.16 4.16 -9.94
N LEU A 51 -0.64 3.11 -9.29
CA LEU A 51 0.02 1.80 -9.28
C LEU A 51 0.15 1.21 -10.69
N CYS A 52 -0.86 1.42 -11.54
CA CYS A 52 -0.87 0.95 -12.93
C CYS A 52 0.28 1.52 -13.78
N GLN A 53 0.71 2.77 -13.50
CA GLN A 53 1.83 3.38 -14.22
C GLN A 53 3.15 2.62 -14.00
N PHE A 54 3.27 1.86 -12.89
CA PHE A 54 4.49 1.13 -12.52
C PHE A 54 4.38 -0.39 -12.67
N ASN A 55 3.28 -0.89 -13.21
CA ASN A 55 3.16 -2.32 -13.48
C ASN A 55 4.10 -2.73 -14.64
N ASN A 56 4.20 -4.03 -14.93
CA ASN A 56 5.11 -4.55 -15.93
C ASN A 56 4.83 -4.05 -17.37
N GLN A 57 3.66 -3.47 -17.61
CA GLN A 57 3.29 -2.85 -18.90
C GLN A 57 3.54 -1.36 -18.88
N GLY A 58 3.19 -0.66 -17.80
CA GLY A 58 3.34 0.77 -17.65
C GLY A 58 4.79 1.23 -17.49
N CYS A 59 5.61 0.41 -16.79
CA CYS A 59 7.03 0.71 -16.56
C CYS A 59 7.92 -0.52 -16.83
N PRO A 60 8.23 -0.84 -18.09
CA PRO A 60 9.05 -1.99 -18.45
C PRO A 60 10.45 -1.98 -17.82
N GLY A 61 11.01 -0.81 -17.51
CA GLY A 61 12.32 -0.66 -16.86
C GLY A 61 12.37 -1.20 -15.43
N LEU A 62 11.21 -1.33 -14.77
CA LEU A 62 11.06 -1.90 -13.43
C LEU A 62 10.54 -3.36 -13.43
N ARG A 63 10.45 -4.00 -14.59
CA ARG A 63 10.04 -5.41 -14.65
C ARG A 63 11.01 -6.30 -13.87
N GLY A 64 10.46 -7.16 -12.99
CA GLY A 64 11.23 -8.04 -12.13
C GLY A 64 11.96 -7.36 -10.97
N LYS A 65 11.76 -6.05 -10.79
CA LYS A 65 12.36 -5.24 -9.71
C LYS A 65 11.31 -4.86 -8.67
N PRO A 66 11.68 -4.79 -7.38
CA PRO A 66 10.76 -4.38 -6.31
C PRO A 66 10.23 -2.96 -6.53
N LYS A 67 8.94 -2.80 -6.27
CA LYS A 67 8.24 -1.51 -6.30
C LYS A 67 7.51 -1.32 -4.96
N PHE A 68 7.97 -0.36 -4.17
CA PHE A 68 7.40 -0.07 -2.86
C PHE A 68 6.63 1.25 -2.88
N PHE A 69 5.33 1.18 -2.61
CA PHE A 69 4.43 2.32 -2.56
C PHE A 69 4.03 2.63 -1.13
N ILE A 70 4.00 3.91 -0.79
CA ILE A 70 3.58 4.41 0.52
C ILE A 70 2.52 5.50 0.28
N PHE A 71 1.28 5.22 0.69
CA PHE A 71 0.19 6.19 0.65
C PHE A 71 -0.09 6.72 2.04
N GLN A 72 0.33 7.95 2.31
CA GLN A 72 -0.02 8.69 3.50
C GLN A 72 -1.22 9.59 3.20
N ALA A 73 -2.42 9.07 3.37
CA ALA A 73 -3.68 9.76 3.15
C ALA A 73 -4.80 9.12 3.99
N CYS A 74 -5.85 9.88 4.31
CA CYS A 74 -7.08 9.30 4.84
C CYS A 74 -7.73 8.38 3.81
N ARG A 75 -8.44 7.36 4.29
CA ARG A 75 -9.19 6.42 3.44
C ARG A 75 -10.67 6.41 3.78
N GLY A 76 -11.15 7.43 4.47
CA GLY A 76 -12.52 7.65 4.93
C GLY A 76 -12.54 8.67 6.05
N ASP A 77 -13.68 8.76 6.73
CA ASP A 77 -13.95 9.76 7.77
C ASP A 77 -14.12 9.13 9.16
N ASP A 78 -14.07 7.79 9.28
CA ASP A 78 -14.26 7.09 10.55
C ASP A 78 -13.01 7.23 11.44
N MET A 79 -13.25 7.38 12.74
CA MET A 79 -12.21 7.36 13.77
C MET A 79 -12.20 6.01 14.48
N ASP A 80 -11.02 5.45 14.69
CA ASP A 80 -10.84 4.23 15.47
C ASP A 80 -10.71 4.58 16.96
N PHE A 81 -11.72 4.29 17.75
CA PHE A 81 -11.70 4.47 19.21
C PHE A 81 -11.16 3.24 19.97
N GLY A 82 -10.58 2.30 19.26
CA GLY A 82 -10.09 1.06 19.84
C GLY A 82 -11.22 0.10 20.24
N ALA A 83 -10.84 -1.08 20.66
CA ALA A 83 -11.75 -2.08 21.20
C ALA A 83 -11.44 -2.31 22.68
N PRO A 84 -12.43 -2.70 23.53
CA PRO A 84 -12.17 -3.16 24.89
C PRO A 84 -11.13 -4.28 24.87
N GLY A 85 -10.22 -4.29 25.84
CA GLY A 85 -9.18 -5.33 25.93
C GLY A 85 -9.77 -6.74 25.86
N ALA A 86 -8.99 -7.69 25.35
CA ALA A 86 -9.40 -9.06 24.99
C ALA A 86 -10.14 -9.87 26.08
N SER A 87 -10.12 -9.44 27.33
CA SER A 87 -10.83 -10.08 28.44
C SER A 87 -12.35 -9.93 28.40
N LEU A 88 -12.91 -9.11 27.52
CA LEU A 88 -14.35 -8.82 27.44
C LEU A 88 -14.98 -9.18 26.08
N LEU A 89 -14.22 -9.76 25.15
CA LEU A 89 -14.78 -10.14 23.86
C LEU A 89 -15.46 -11.50 23.95
N PRO A 90 -16.71 -11.65 23.46
CA PRO A 90 -17.32 -12.95 23.27
C PRO A 90 -16.52 -13.75 22.24
N THR A 91 -16.37 -15.04 22.48
CA THR A 91 -15.73 -15.95 21.52
C THR A 91 -16.55 -15.96 20.23
N ILE A 92 -15.96 -15.52 19.14
CA ILE A 92 -16.59 -15.61 17.80
C ILE A 92 -16.44 -17.04 17.33
N ASP A 93 -17.57 -17.70 17.13
CA ASP A 93 -17.64 -19.05 16.57
C ASP A 93 -17.54 -18.94 15.03
N PHE A 94 -16.35 -19.20 14.49
CA PHE A 94 -16.08 -19.13 13.07
C PHE A 94 -16.71 -20.26 12.25
N ASP A 95 -17.21 -21.34 12.88
CA ASP A 95 -17.84 -22.47 12.18
C ASP A 95 -19.21 -22.14 11.58
N LYS A 96 -19.76 -20.95 11.86
CA LYS A 96 -21.06 -20.49 11.32
C LYS A 96 -20.97 -19.54 10.13
N TYR A 97 -19.76 -19.22 9.66
CA TYR A 97 -19.63 -18.34 8.51
C TYR A 97 -19.67 -19.15 7.20
N GLU A 98 -20.87 -19.34 6.66
CA GLU A 98 -21.04 -19.74 5.28
C GLU A 98 -20.80 -18.49 4.38
N GLY A 99 -19.57 -18.31 3.92
CA GLY A 99 -19.23 -17.30 2.93
C GLY A 99 -19.97 -17.54 1.61
N PRO A 100 -20.26 -16.49 0.82
CA PRO A 100 -20.89 -16.66 -0.49
C PRO A 100 -20.03 -17.59 -1.35
N ARG A 101 -20.64 -18.64 -1.91
CA ARG A 101 -19.99 -19.54 -2.85
C ARG A 101 -19.71 -18.77 -4.13
N ASP A 102 -18.46 -18.64 -4.44
CA ASP A 102 -17.98 -17.97 -5.64
C ASP A 102 -18.36 -18.81 -6.87
N ASN A 103 -19.43 -18.40 -7.57
CA ASN A 103 -19.74 -18.91 -8.89
C ASN A 103 -18.99 -18.08 -9.93
N THR A 104 -17.73 -18.36 -10.12
CA THR A 104 -16.97 -17.83 -11.25
C THR A 104 -17.35 -18.63 -12.49
N ASP A 105 -18.35 -18.14 -13.23
CA ASP A 105 -18.57 -18.54 -14.62
C ASP A 105 -17.39 -17.99 -15.48
N ALA A 106 -16.29 -18.70 -15.47
CA ALA A 106 -15.23 -18.48 -16.44
C ALA A 106 -15.77 -18.88 -17.81
N ARG A 107 -16.14 -17.87 -18.64
CA ARG A 107 -16.46 -18.10 -20.05
C ARG A 107 -15.24 -18.75 -20.70
N SER A 108 -15.40 -20.00 -21.12
CA SER A 108 -14.45 -20.73 -21.94
C SER A 108 -14.24 -19.99 -23.25
N VAL A 109 -13.12 -19.26 -23.35
CA VAL A 109 -12.64 -18.74 -24.63
C VAL A 109 -11.77 -19.83 -25.23
N ASN A 110 -12.18 -20.41 -26.36
CA ASN A 110 -11.34 -21.37 -27.08
C ASN A 110 -10.01 -20.70 -27.46
N PRO A 111 -8.87 -21.20 -26.98
CA PRO A 111 -7.59 -20.62 -27.34
C PRO A 111 -7.27 -21.01 -28.80
N VAL A 112 -7.09 -20.00 -29.64
CA VAL A 112 -6.38 -20.17 -30.91
C VAL A 112 -4.94 -20.58 -30.53
N LEU A 113 -4.52 -21.77 -30.93
CA LEU A 113 -3.20 -22.34 -30.69
C LEU A 113 -2.12 -21.53 -31.43
N SER A 114 -1.73 -20.42 -30.84
CA SER A 114 -0.42 -19.81 -31.09
C SER A 114 0.60 -20.43 -30.10
N PRO A 115 1.88 -20.59 -30.45
CA PRO A 115 2.87 -21.12 -29.54
C PRO A 115 2.85 -20.30 -28.24
N PRO A 116 3.02 -20.93 -27.06
CA PRO A 116 2.91 -20.24 -25.79
C PRO A 116 3.99 -19.16 -25.70
N VAL A 117 3.58 -17.91 -25.92
CA VAL A 117 4.38 -16.77 -25.49
C VAL A 117 4.21 -16.73 -23.98
N TYR A 118 5.25 -17.09 -23.24
CA TYR A 118 5.27 -16.90 -21.80
C TYR A 118 5.07 -15.42 -21.52
N LYS A 119 3.94 -15.06 -20.96
CA LYS A 119 3.63 -13.69 -20.55
C LYS A 119 3.82 -13.60 -19.05
N ASP A 120 4.64 -12.66 -18.61
CA ASP A 120 4.72 -12.30 -17.20
C ASP A 120 3.37 -11.70 -16.75
N VAL A 121 3.04 -11.86 -15.47
CA VAL A 121 1.88 -11.20 -14.89
C VAL A 121 2.09 -9.68 -14.91
N SER A 122 1.02 -8.93 -15.18
CA SER A 122 1.11 -7.47 -15.27
C SER A 122 1.44 -6.81 -13.92
N TRP A 123 0.89 -7.35 -12.84
CA TRP A 123 1.04 -6.85 -11.47
C TRP A 123 2.00 -7.73 -10.70
N GLU A 124 3.25 -7.34 -10.63
CA GLU A 124 4.31 -8.15 -10.03
C GLU A 124 5.30 -7.29 -9.26
N ASP A 125 5.92 -7.90 -8.26
CA ASP A 125 6.97 -7.31 -7.42
C ASP A 125 6.55 -5.98 -6.75
N MET A 126 5.28 -5.88 -6.31
CA MET A 126 4.77 -4.67 -5.65
C MET A 126 4.44 -4.91 -4.18
N ILE A 127 4.79 -3.94 -3.35
CA ILE A 127 4.33 -3.80 -1.96
C ILE A 127 3.69 -2.41 -1.84
N VAL A 128 2.48 -2.35 -1.32
CA VAL A 128 1.72 -1.09 -1.18
C VAL A 128 1.32 -0.93 0.28
N ALA A 129 1.84 0.09 0.95
CA ALA A 129 1.52 0.43 2.32
C ALA A 129 0.59 1.65 2.37
N TYR A 130 -0.50 1.52 3.11
CA TYR A 130 -1.49 2.57 3.33
C TYR A 130 -1.47 3.00 4.80
N SER A 131 -1.43 4.28 5.05
CA SER A 131 -1.33 4.83 6.41
C SER A 131 -2.49 4.44 7.33
N THR A 132 -3.64 4.05 6.78
CA THR A 132 -4.80 3.63 7.55
C THR A 132 -5.64 2.59 6.80
N LEU A 133 -6.58 1.97 7.50
CA LEU A 133 -7.54 1.01 6.92
C LEU A 133 -8.58 1.74 6.05
N PRO A 134 -9.23 1.02 5.09
CA PRO A 134 -10.37 1.57 4.35
C PRO A 134 -11.46 2.05 5.29
N GLY A 135 -11.99 3.25 5.04
CA GLY A 135 -13.02 3.88 5.86
C GLY A 135 -12.47 4.84 6.93
N TYR A 136 -11.20 4.72 7.32
CA TYR A 136 -10.63 5.41 8.47
C TYR A 136 -9.76 6.62 8.12
N VAL A 137 -9.68 7.56 9.07
CA VAL A 137 -8.78 8.71 9.02
C VAL A 137 -7.34 8.29 9.33
N ALA A 138 -6.37 9.05 8.80
CA ALA A 138 -4.96 8.99 9.17
C ALA A 138 -4.66 10.12 10.16
N ASN A 139 -4.27 9.79 11.38
CA ASN A 139 -3.99 10.75 12.44
C ASN A 139 -2.69 11.53 12.19
N ARG A 140 -2.69 12.79 12.63
CA ARG A 140 -1.55 13.68 12.53
C ARG A 140 -1.35 14.44 13.82
N ASP A 141 -0.15 14.38 14.36
CA ASP A 141 0.31 15.27 15.41
C ASP A 141 0.79 16.59 14.82
N LYS A 142 0.53 17.71 15.53
CA LYS A 142 0.89 19.05 15.08
C LYS A 142 2.41 19.28 15.00
N TYR A 143 3.16 18.61 15.86
CA TYR A 143 4.61 18.82 16.00
C TYR A 143 5.43 17.67 15.40
N ARG A 144 4.92 16.44 15.48
CA ARG A 144 5.62 15.20 15.09
C ARG A 144 5.26 14.71 13.69
N GLY A 145 4.19 15.26 13.10
CA GLY A 145 3.71 14.82 11.79
C GLY A 145 2.69 13.71 11.89
N THR A 146 2.58 12.88 10.84
CA THR A 146 1.62 11.79 10.81
C THR A 146 2.16 10.58 11.54
N TRP A 147 1.33 9.91 12.33
CA TRP A 147 1.73 8.77 13.16
C TRP A 147 2.34 7.63 12.35
N PHE A 148 1.74 7.32 11.20
CA PHE A 148 2.25 6.28 10.32
C PHE A 148 3.64 6.63 9.77
N THR A 149 3.82 7.85 9.23
CA THR A 149 5.11 8.26 8.68
C THR A 149 6.18 8.33 9.77
N GLU A 150 5.86 8.83 10.97
CA GLU A 150 6.78 8.82 12.11
C GLU A 150 7.20 7.40 12.47
N SER A 151 6.22 6.47 12.60
CA SER A 151 6.50 5.06 12.91
C SER A 151 7.37 4.41 11.83
N LEU A 152 7.02 4.64 10.56
CA LEU A 152 7.76 4.12 9.42
C LEU A 152 9.21 4.61 9.41
N CYS A 153 9.41 5.91 9.49
CA CYS A 153 10.76 6.49 9.50
C CYS A 153 11.60 5.93 10.67
N ARG A 154 11.03 5.89 11.86
CA ARG A 154 11.72 5.38 13.06
C ARG A 154 12.15 3.92 12.88
N VAL A 155 11.21 3.05 12.50
CA VAL A 155 11.49 1.62 12.33
C VAL A 155 12.51 1.38 11.23
N PHE A 156 12.40 2.09 10.10
CA PHE A 156 13.34 1.91 8.99
C PHE A 156 14.74 2.45 9.34
N MET A 157 14.86 3.57 10.03
CA MET A 157 16.15 4.09 10.48
C MET A 157 16.85 3.13 11.45
N ASP A 158 16.09 2.48 12.34
CA ASP A 158 16.65 1.62 13.38
C ASP A 158 16.94 0.19 12.88
N HIS A 159 16.22 -0.32 11.87
CA HIS A 159 16.20 -1.75 11.56
C HIS A 159 16.35 -2.12 10.08
N ALA A 160 16.33 -1.17 9.13
CA ALA A 160 16.34 -1.51 7.70
C ALA A 160 17.64 -2.18 7.23
N ALA A 161 18.74 -2.03 8.00
CA ALA A 161 19.99 -2.71 7.71
C ALA A 161 19.96 -4.24 7.94
N GLU A 162 19.02 -4.73 8.77
CA GLU A 162 19.01 -6.12 9.23
C GLU A 162 17.72 -6.87 8.91
N MET A 163 16.60 -6.14 8.75
CA MET A 163 15.27 -6.72 8.62
C MET A 163 14.75 -6.69 7.18
N GLU A 164 14.00 -7.72 6.81
CA GLU A 164 13.27 -7.79 5.56
C GLU A 164 12.05 -6.84 5.58
N ILE A 165 11.64 -6.36 4.39
CA ILE A 165 10.58 -5.34 4.25
C ILE A 165 9.28 -5.67 5.00
N ARG A 166 8.81 -6.93 4.99
CA ARG A 166 7.58 -7.31 5.69
C ARG A 166 7.75 -7.27 7.20
N GLU A 167 8.91 -7.72 7.70
CA GLU A 167 9.26 -7.64 9.12
C GLU A 167 9.33 -6.17 9.57
N LEU A 168 9.88 -5.28 8.74
CA LEU A 168 9.86 -3.83 8.98
C LEU A 168 8.43 -3.29 9.04
N LEU A 169 7.57 -3.65 8.09
CA LEU A 169 6.18 -3.21 8.07
C LEU A 169 5.38 -3.75 9.27
N ASP A 170 5.59 -5.00 9.66
CA ASP A 170 4.97 -5.56 10.86
C ASP A 170 5.39 -4.78 12.11
N LYS A 171 6.67 -4.44 12.22
CA LYS A 171 7.21 -3.62 13.31
C LYS A 171 6.68 -2.17 13.29
N VAL A 172 6.43 -1.60 12.12
CA VAL A 172 5.70 -0.32 11.98
C VAL A 172 4.32 -0.42 12.61
N GLY A 173 3.59 -1.51 12.36
CA GLY A 173 2.28 -1.78 12.96
C GLY A 173 2.35 -1.90 14.49
N GLU A 174 3.34 -2.60 15.02
CA GLU A 174 3.58 -2.69 16.46
C GLU A 174 3.88 -1.32 17.08
N THR A 175 4.68 -0.52 16.42
CA THR A 175 5.00 0.83 16.88
C THR A 175 3.77 1.73 16.87
N LEU A 176 2.95 1.64 15.82
CA LEU A 176 1.74 2.45 15.67
C LEU A 176 0.69 2.18 16.76
N LYS A 177 0.61 0.95 17.30
CA LYS A 177 -0.28 0.60 18.42
C LYS A 177 -0.07 1.47 19.67
N ASN A 178 1.13 2.03 19.84
CA ASN A 178 1.48 2.86 21.00
C ASN A 178 0.98 4.29 20.88
N PHE A 179 0.49 4.69 19.72
CA PHE A 179 -0.06 6.03 19.52
C PHE A 179 -1.54 6.07 19.96
N GLU A 180 -1.89 7.15 20.63
CA GLU A 180 -3.25 7.47 21.05
C GLU A 180 -3.43 8.98 21.05
N SER A 181 -4.56 9.47 20.53
CA SER A 181 -4.88 10.89 20.56
C SER A 181 -5.43 11.32 21.91
N GLU A 182 -5.52 12.63 22.14
CA GLU A 182 -6.17 13.22 23.31
C GLU A 182 -7.64 12.79 23.46
N PHE A 183 -8.26 12.35 22.37
CA PHE A 183 -9.64 11.87 22.31
C PHE A 183 -9.75 10.34 22.41
N GLY A 184 -8.64 9.64 22.67
CA GLY A 184 -8.61 8.19 22.77
C GLY A 184 -8.67 7.47 21.41
N THR A 185 -8.42 8.15 20.29
CA THR A 185 -8.40 7.50 18.98
C THR A 185 -7.10 6.76 18.74
N LYS A 186 -7.18 5.65 18.05
CA LYS A 186 -6.08 4.79 17.59
C LYS A 186 -5.93 4.87 16.08
N GLN A 187 -4.93 4.19 15.54
CA GLN A 187 -4.75 4.05 14.10
C GLN A 187 -4.14 2.70 13.80
N SER A 188 -4.73 2.02 12.84
CA SER A 188 -4.17 0.83 12.22
C SER A 188 -3.81 1.14 10.79
N PHE A 189 -2.67 0.63 10.30
CA PHE A 189 -2.32 0.71 8.90
C PHE A 189 -2.53 -0.65 8.21
N ALA A 190 -2.48 -0.66 6.89
CA ALA A 190 -2.53 -1.87 6.10
C ALA A 190 -1.42 -1.86 5.05
N TYR A 191 -0.95 -3.03 4.67
CA TYR A 191 -0.17 -3.19 3.45
C TYR A 191 -0.67 -4.39 2.65
N GLU A 192 -0.48 -4.33 1.35
CA GLU A 192 -0.79 -5.40 0.43
C GLU A 192 0.43 -5.76 -0.41
N VAL A 193 0.46 -7.00 -0.88
CA VAL A 193 1.55 -7.55 -1.68
C VAL A 193 0.96 -8.07 -2.99
N ARG A 194 1.49 -7.60 -4.11
CA ARG A 194 1.08 -8.05 -5.44
C ARG A 194 2.21 -8.83 -6.10
N HIS A 195 2.09 -10.13 -6.16
CA HIS A 195 3.08 -11.06 -6.75
C HIS A 195 4.53 -10.77 -6.33
N PHE A 196 4.75 -10.47 -5.04
CA PHE A 196 6.07 -10.23 -4.49
C PHE A 196 6.47 -11.40 -3.58
N TYR A 197 7.24 -12.33 -4.09
CA TYR A 197 7.65 -13.55 -3.37
C TYR A 197 9.11 -13.53 -2.94
N LYS A 198 9.86 -12.50 -3.34
CA LYS A 198 11.26 -12.28 -3.00
C LYS A 198 11.38 -11.66 -1.61
N LYS A 199 12.54 -11.80 -1.00
CA LYS A 199 12.91 -11.01 0.18
C LYS A 199 13.55 -9.70 -0.29
N LEU A 200 13.19 -8.59 0.37
CA LEU A 200 13.76 -7.27 0.10
C LEU A 200 14.41 -6.73 1.36
N TYR A 201 15.70 -6.44 1.25
CA TYR A 201 16.48 -5.76 2.27
C TYR A 201 16.96 -4.43 1.71
N PHE A 202 17.01 -3.39 2.57
CA PHE A 202 17.51 -2.07 2.18
C PHE A 202 19.03 -1.91 2.45
N ASN A 203 19.65 -2.96 2.91
CA ASN A 203 21.10 -2.99 3.09
C ASN A 203 21.76 -3.47 1.80
N PRO A 204 22.64 -2.67 1.17
CA PRO A 204 23.41 -3.07 -0.01
C PRO A 204 24.46 -4.13 0.32
#